data_ec1b209cfcc1ace3de250938df569c40
#
_entry.id   ec1b209cfcc1ace3de250938df569c40
#
_cell.length_a   1.000
_cell.length_b   1.000
_cell.length_c   1.000
_cell.angle_alpha   90.00
_cell.angle_beta   90.00
_cell.angle_gamma   90.00
#
_symmetry.space_group_name_H-M   'P 1'
#
loop_
_entity.id
_entity.type
_entity.pdbx_description
1 polymer ?
#
loop_
_entity_poly.entity_id
_entity_poly.type
_entity_poly.pdbx_seq_one_letter_code
_entity_poly.pdbx_strand_id
1 'polypeptide(L)'
;MVENIIPFIGGEEEKSEQEPLRVLGRVENGQIVKADSPKITCQCVRVPVLNGHTAAVFINFEKKPTKEQLIEKLESFKGFPQEAELPSAPKQFIRYMTEDNRPQVKLDVDYENGMGISIGRLREDSLYDYKFIGLSHNTVRGAAGGAVLCAETLK
;
A
#
# COMPACT_ATOMS: atom_id res chain seq x y z
N MET A 1 -12.45 -15.70 -14.80
CA MET A 1 -13.39 -15.45 -13.69
C MET A 1 -14.19 -14.20 -14.09
N VAL A 2 -15.34 -14.40 -14.64
CA VAL A 2 -16.27 -13.33 -15.04
C VAL A 2 -17.46 -13.43 -14.09
N GLU A 3 -17.96 -12.29 -13.62
CA GLU A 3 -19.15 -12.20 -12.73
C GLU A 3 -19.07 -13.03 -11.43
N ASN A 4 -17.86 -13.27 -10.91
CA ASN A 4 -17.68 -14.05 -9.69
C ASN A 4 -16.56 -13.46 -8.81
N ILE A 5 -16.67 -13.66 -7.50
CA ILE A 5 -15.67 -13.34 -6.49
C ILE A 5 -15.31 -14.63 -5.74
N ILE A 6 -14.03 -14.87 -5.52
CA ILE A 6 -13.57 -16.00 -4.71
C ILE A 6 -13.06 -15.46 -3.37
N PRO A 7 -13.70 -15.79 -2.23
CA PRO A 7 -13.35 -15.24 -0.92
C PRO A 7 -12.17 -16.00 -0.28
N PHE A 8 -11.16 -16.32 -1.08
CA PHE A 8 -9.97 -17.04 -0.64
C PHE A 8 -8.80 -16.87 -1.60
N ILE A 9 -7.63 -16.55 -1.05
CA ILE A 9 -6.35 -16.62 -1.74
C ILE A 9 -5.37 -17.29 -0.78
N GLY A 10 -4.91 -18.51 -1.10
CA GLY A 10 -4.08 -19.32 -0.21
C GLY A 10 -2.80 -18.60 0.24
N GLY A 11 -2.62 -18.44 1.55
CA GLY A 11 -1.45 -17.82 2.16
C GLY A 11 -1.39 -16.28 2.11
N GLU A 12 -2.24 -15.60 1.35
CA GLU A 12 -2.16 -14.14 1.18
C GLU A 12 -2.61 -13.37 2.44
N GLU A 13 -3.54 -13.89 3.22
CA GLU A 13 -3.98 -13.24 4.46
C GLU A 13 -2.85 -13.24 5.49
N GLU A 14 -2.28 -14.42 5.79
CA GLU A 14 -1.14 -14.54 6.72
C GLU A 14 0.04 -13.69 6.27
N LYS A 15 0.36 -13.70 4.97
CA LYS A 15 1.40 -12.88 4.38
C LYS A 15 1.13 -11.39 4.59
N SER A 16 -0.07 -10.91 4.27
CA SER A 16 -0.48 -9.51 4.44
C SER A 16 -0.46 -9.04 5.89
N GLU A 17 -0.70 -9.93 6.84
CA GLU A 17 -0.63 -9.64 8.28
C GLU A 17 0.80 -9.65 8.84
N GLN A 18 1.69 -10.49 8.31
CA GLN A 18 3.01 -10.73 8.88
C GLN A 18 4.14 -9.97 8.19
N GLU A 19 4.09 -9.77 6.88
CA GLU A 19 5.17 -9.08 6.16
C GLU A 19 5.33 -7.62 6.56
N PRO A 20 4.27 -6.82 6.78
CA PRO A 20 4.45 -5.44 7.26
C PRO A 20 5.18 -5.38 8.60
N LEU A 21 4.95 -6.33 9.49
CA LEU A 21 5.64 -6.39 10.79
C LEU A 21 7.13 -6.72 10.63
N ARG A 22 7.52 -7.44 9.59
CA ARG A 22 8.94 -7.67 9.26
C ARG A 22 9.58 -6.41 8.69
N VAL A 23 8.88 -5.68 7.81
CA VAL A 23 9.37 -4.42 7.23
C VAL A 23 9.54 -3.34 8.30
N LEU A 24 8.60 -3.25 9.24
CA LEU A 24 8.64 -2.34 10.39
C LEU A 24 9.54 -2.84 11.53
N GLY A 25 10.09 -4.04 11.40
CA GLY A 25 10.95 -4.68 12.38
C GLY A 25 12.37 -4.07 12.42
N ARG A 26 13.24 -4.72 13.16
CA ARG A 26 14.64 -4.32 13.29
C ARG A 26 15.57 -5.53 13.10
N VAL A 27 16.83 -5.25 12.77
CA VAL A 27 17.84 -6.31 12.65
C VAL A 27 18.58 -6.43 13.99
N GLU A 28 18.55 -7.62 14.60
CA GLU A 28 19.30 -7.96 15.82
C GLU A 28 20.11 -9.23 15.56
N ASN A 29 21.41 -9.18 15.83
CA ASN A 29 22.32 -10.33 15.63
C ASN A 29 22.21 -10.99 14.23
N GLY A 30 22.02 -10.16 13.18
CA GLY A 30 21.90 -10.64 11.81
C GLY A 30 20.53 -11.27 11.46
N GLN A 31 19.55 -11.19 12.36
CA GLN A 31 18.20 -11.69 12.15
C GLN A 31 17.17 -10.56 12.21
N ILE A 32 16.08 -10.72 11.46
CA ILE A 32 14.96 -9.78 11.50
C ILE A 32 14.06 -10.13 12.69
N VAL A 33 13.95 -9.19 13.64
CA VAL A 33 12.98 -9.24 14.72
C VAL A 33 11.76 -8.44 14.29
N LYS A 34 10.60 -9.08 14.22
CA LYS A 34 9.35 -8.43 13.81
C LYS A 34 8.95 -7.35 14.81
N ALA A 35 8.29 -6.31 14.31
CA ALA A 35 7.62 -5.33 15.16
C ALA A 35 6.40 -5.95 15.86
N ASP A 36 6.08 -5.47 17.05
CA ASP A 36 4.89 -5.88 17.81
C ASP A 36 3.64 -5.06 17.45
N SER A 37 3.82 -3.98 16.74
CA SER A 37 2.80 -3.03 16.29
C SER A 37 3.11 -2.58 14.86
N PRO A 38 2.09 -2.22 14.05
CA PRO A 38 0.65 -2.25 14.37
C PRO A 38 0.09 -3.68 14.44
N LYS A 39 -1.11 -3.84 15.03
CA LYS A 39 -1.87 -5.10 14.89
C LYS A 39 -2.63 -5.05 13.57
N ILE A 40 -2.46 -6.06 12.75
CA ILE A 40 -3.01 -6.12 11.40
C ILE A 40 -3.87 -7.37 11.28
N THR A 41 -5.04 -7.22 10.72
CA THR A 41 -5.88 -8.33 10.24
C THR A 41 -6.24 -8.10 8.79
N CYS A 42 -6.34 -9.14 8.00
CA CYS A 42 -6.59 -9.06 6.58
C CYS A 42 -7.59 -10.14 6.14
N GLN A 43 -8.44 -9.78 5.19
CA GLN A 43 -9.26 -10.74 4.46
C GLN A 43 -9.06 -10.52 2.96
N CYS A 44 -8.63 -11.57 2.26
CA CYS A 44 -8.29 -11.50 0.84
C CYS A 44 -9.39 -12.13 -0.01
N VAL A 45 -9.79 -11.38 -1.04
CA VAL A 45 -10.76 -11.85 -2.04
C VAL A 45 -10.19 -11.67 -3.44
N ARG A 46 -10.42 -12.64 -4.30
CA ARG A 46 -10.06 -12.56 -5.71
C ARG A 46 -11.23 -11.98 -6.50
N VAL A 47 -10.95 -10.89 -7.21
CA VAL A 47 -11.94 -10.15 -8.02
C VAL A 47 -11.59 -10.20 -9.50
N PRO A 48 -12.56 -10.02 -10.44
CA PRO A 48 -12.33 -10.12 -11.87
C PRO A 48 -11.72 -8.84 -12.48
N VAL A 49 -10.52 -8.47 -12.01
CA VAL A 49 -9.72 -7.38 -12.58
C VAL A 49 -8.43 -7.95 -13.17
N LEU A 50 -7.89 -7.30 -14.19
CA LEU A 50 -6.66 -7.76 -14.86
C LEU A 50 -5.44 -7.50 -13.98
N ASN A 51 -5.30 -6.29 -13.48
CA ASN A 51 -4.20 -5.85 -12.63
C ASN A 51 -4.74 -5.06 -11.45
N GLY A 52 -3.89 -4.87 -10.43
CA GLY A 52 -4.15 -4.02 -9.29
C GLY A 52 -4.61 -4.77 -8.04
N HIS A 53 -4.05 -4.34 -6.91
CA HIS A 53 -4.53 -4.68 -5.57
C HIS A 53 -5.24 -3.47 -5.00
N THR A 54 -6.51 -3.65 -4.66
CA THR A 54 -7.32 -2.63 -3.98
C THR A 54 -7.53 -3.06 -2.54
N ALA A 55 -7.24 -2.18 -1.61
CA ALA A 55 -7.44 -2.41 -0.18
C ALA A 55 -8.48 -1.43 0.37
N ALA A 56 -9.51 -1.95 1.07
CA ALA A 56 -10.35 -1.17 1.96
C ALA A 56 -9.71 -1.19 3.34
N VAL A 57 -9.17 -0.06 3.77
CA VAL A 57 -8.37 0.04 5.00
C VAL A 57 -9.18 0.75 6.07
N PHE A 58 -9.15 0.18 7.28
CA PHE A 58 -9.65 0.78 8.51
C PHE A 58 -8.47 0.87 9.48
N ILE A 59 -8.27 2.04 10.09
CA ILE A 59 -7.07 2.28 10.88
C ILE A 59 -7.34 3.07 12.15
N ASN A 60 -6.68 2.66 13.24
CA ASN A 60 -6.56 3.42 14.48
C ASN A 60 -5.13 3.89 14.67
N PHE A 61 -4.96 5.06 15.25
CA PHE A 61 -3.68 5.63 15.63
C PHE A 61 -3.55 5.72 17.15
N GLU A 62 -2.36 5.57 17.69
CA GLU A 62 -2.10 5.90 19.10
C GLU A 62 -2.40 7.39 19.40
N LYS A 63 -2.12 8.24 18.43
CA LYS A 63 -2.43 9.66 18.41
C LYS A 63 -3.16 9.99 17.12
N LYS A 64 -4.46 10.16 17.15
CA LYS A 64 -5.27 10.49 15.97
C LYS A 64 -4.79 11.80 15.34
N PRO A 65 -4.25 11.76 14.08
CA PRO A 65 -3.94 12.98 13.34
C PRO A 65 -5.23 13.63 12.82
N THR A 66 -5.17 14.88 12.37
CA THR A 66 -6.26 15.43 11.54
C THR A 66 -6.23 14.80 10.15
N LYS A 67 -7.34 14.87 9.43
CA LYS A 67 -7.43 14.37 8.05
C LYS A 67 -6.39 15.06 7.14
N GLU A 68 -6.23 16.37 7.29
CA GLU A 68 -5.31 17.21 6.53
C GLU A 68 -3.85 16.80 6.80
N GLN A 69 -3.50 16.58 8.07
CA GLN A 69 -2.17 16.10 8.45
C GLN A 69 -1.87 14.71 7.85
N LEU A 70 -2.87 13.83 7.81
CA LEU A 70 -2.70 12.50 7.22
C LEU A 70 -2.51 12.58 5.71
N ILE A 71 -3.30 13.40 5.01
CA ILE A 71 -3.15 13.63 3.56
C ILE A 71 -1.77 14.22 3.26
N GLU A 72 -1.36 15.26 3.98
CA GLU A 72 -0.04 15.88 3.82
C GLU A 72 1.09 14.86 3.98
N LYS A 73 1.01 14.01 5.01
CA LYS A 73 2.03 12.97 5.25
C LYS A 73 2.05 11.90 4.16
N LEU A 74 0.88 11.52 3.62
CA LEU A 74 0.81 10.56 2.51
C LEU A 74 1.41 11.15 1.24
N GLU A 75 1.04 12.39 0.86
CA GLU A 75 1.51 13.03 -0.38
C GLU A 75 2.98 13.46 -0.32
N SER A 76 3.46 13.85 0.86
CA SER A 76 4.86 14.24 1.06
C SER A 76 5.79 13.05 1.35
N PHE A 77 5.26 11.83 1.42
CA PHE A 77 6.06 10.67 1.75
C PHE A 77 7.14 10.42 0.69
N LYS A 78 8.38 10.36 1.16
CA LYS A 78 9.55 9.98 0.37
C LYS A 78 10.32 8.91 1.13
N GLY A 79 10.76 7.92 0.40
CA GLY A 79 11.69 6.92 0.89
C GLY A 79 13.07 7.10 0.22
N PHE A 80 14.03 6.30 0.63
CA PHE A 80 15.39 6.32 0.05
C PHE A 80 15.39 6.33 -1.50
N PRO A 81 14.54 5.56 -2.22
CA PRO A 81 14.54 5.60 -3.68
C PRO A 81 14.22 6.97 -4.28
N GLN A 82 13.31 7.74 -3.66
CA GLN A 82 12.98 9.10 -4.11
C GLN A 82 14.08 10.10 -3.74
N GLU A 83 14.68 9.96 -2.56
CA GLU A 83 15.78 10.81 -2.09
C GLU A 83 17.04 10.61 -2.91
N ALA A 84 17.31 9.36 -3.32
CA ALA A 84 18.45 9.00 -4.17
C ALA A 84 18.15 9.16 -5.67
N GLU A 85 16.97 9.61 -6.04
CA GLU A 85 16.52 9.79 -7.43
C GLU A 85 16.79 8.56 -8.32
N LEU A 86 16.53 7.36 -7.78
CA LEU A 86 16.78 6.12 -8.51
C LEU A 86 15.92 6.04 -9.78
N PRO A 87 16.46 5.48 -10.89
CA PRO A 87 15.83 5.51 -12.20
C PRO A 87 14.40 4.93 -12.25
N SER A 88 14.13 3.88 -11.47
CA SER A 88 12.81 3.24 -11.40
C SER A 88 11.91 3.77 -10.27
N ALA A 89 12.39 4.75 -9.49
CA ALA A 89 11.61 5.34 -8.43
C ALA A 89 10.48 6.24 -8.98
N PRO A 90 9.24 6.10 -8.49
CA PRO A 90 8.19 7.06 -8.82
C PRO A 90 8.56 8.44 -8.26
N LYS A 91 8.27 9.50 -8.99
CA LYS A 91 8.56 10.87 -8.56
C LYS A 91 7.72 11.25 -7.33
N GLN A 92 6.44 10.92 -7.36
CA GLN A 92 5.54 11.00 -6.22
C GLN A 92 5.04 9.60 -5.88
N PHE A 93 5.49 9.06 -4.76
CA PHE A 93 5.21 7.67 -4.40
C PHE A 93 3.73 7.43 -4.07
N ILE A 94 3.11 8.32 -3.29
CA ILE A 94 1.70 8.22 -2.92
C ILE A 94 1.00 9.51 -3.37
N ARG A 95 -0.14 9.37 -4.07
CA ARG A 95 -1.06 10.47 -4.34
C ARG A 95 -2.37 10.30 -3.58
N TYR A 96 -2.95 11.41 -3.16
CA TYR A 96 -4.30 11.43 -2.63
C TYR A 96 -5.29 11.92 -3.70
N MET A 97 -6.45 11.27 -3.78
CA MET A 97 -7.52 11.58 -4.73
C MET A 97 -8.74 12.09 -3.97
N THR A 98 -9.25 13.23 -4.40
CA THR A 98 -10.37 13.93 -3.73
C THR A 98 -11.74 13.48 -4.23
N GLU A 99 -11.81 12.86 -5.41
CA GLU A 99 -13.05 12.40 -6.02
C GLU A 99 -13.64 11.22 -5.26
N ASP A 100 -14.93 11.25 -5.04
CA ASP A 100 -15.65 10.23 -4.26
C ASP A 100 -15.66 8.84 -4.88
N ASN A 101 -15.41 8.72 -6.17
CA ASN A 101 -15.37 7.44 -6.90
C ASN A 101 -13.96 6.96 -7.26
N ARG A 102 -12.92 7.52 -6.65
CA ARG A 102 -11.52 7.16 -6.92
C ARG A 102 -10.81 6.68 -5.64
N PRO A 103 -9.77 5.81 -5.75
CA PRO A 103 -9.20 5.27 -6.99
C PRO A 103 -10.04 4.14 -7.61
N GLN A 104 -9.94 4.01 -8.93
CA GLN A 104 -10.51 2.91 -9.72
C GLN A 104 -9.39 2.15 -10.42
N VAL A 105 -9.40 0.80 -10.36
CA VAL A 105 -8.36 -0.03 -10.97
C VAL A 105 -8.11 0.35 -12.43
N LYS A 106 -9.16 0.40 -13.26
CA LYS A 106 -9.04 0.68 -14.69
C LYS A 106 -8.42 2.04 -15.03
N LEU A 107 -8.57 3.02 -14.13
CA LEU A 107 -8.17 4.42 -14.39
C LEU A 107 -6.87 4.81 -13.69
N ASP A 108 -6.52 4.11 -12.60
CA ASP A 108 -5.50 4.60 -11.67
C ASP A 108 -4.35 3.63 -11.41
N VAL A 109 -4.47 2.38 -11.88
CA VAL A 109 -3.48 1.35 -11.59
C VAL A 109 -2.09 1.67 -12.16
N ASP A 110 -2.04 2.40 -13.28
CA ASP A 110 -0.79 2.76 -13.98
C ASP A 110 -0.17 4.09 -13.49
N TYR A 111 -0.64 4.64 -12.37
CA TYR A 111 -0.05 5.85 -11.80
C TYR A 111 1.46 5.70 -11.58
N GLU A 112 2.26 6.69 -12.01
CA GLU A 112 3.73 6.64 -12.01
C GLU A 112 4.26 5.35 -12.69
N ASN A 113 3.71 5.03 -13.89
CA ASN A 113 4.02 3.81 -14.64
C ASN A 113 3.78 2.51 -13.83
N GLY A 114 2.80 2.51 -12.94
CA GLY A 114 2.47 1.40 -12.05
C GLY A 114 3.38 1.28 -10.82
N MET A 115 4.28 2.23 -10.59
CA MET A 115 5.16 2.24 -9.42
C MET A 115 4.62 3.08 -8.26
N GLY A 116 3.64 3.94 -8.50
CA GLY A 116 2.99 4.75 -7.47
C GLY A 116 1.79 4.07 -6.81
N ILE A 117 1.32 4.67 -5.74
CA ILE A 117 0.13 4.24 -4.98
C ILE A 117 -0.90 5.36 -5.03
N SER A 118 -2.16 5.00 -5.29
CA SER A 118 -3.28 5.92 -5.24
C SER A 118 -4.11 5.66 -3.99
N ILE A 119 -4.36 6.71 -3.20
CA ILE A 119 -5.23 6.65 -2.02
C ILE A 119 -6.39 7.63 -2.24
N GLY A 120 -7.58 7.21 -1.87
CA GLY A 120 -8.75 8.07 -1.92
C GLY A 120 -9.79 7.67 -0.88
N ARG A 121 -10.89 8.41 -0.82
CA ARG A 121 -11.98 8.12 0.12
C ARG A 121 -11.54 8.15 1.59
N LEU A 122 -10.55 8.95 1.96
CA LEU A 122 -10.15 9.13 3.36
C LEU A 122 -11.25 9.90 4.10
N ARG A 123 -11.80 9.28 5.11
CA ARG A 123 -12.89 9.80 5.94
C ARG A 123 -12.87 9.19 7.33
N GLU A 124 -13.49 9.86 8.27
CA GLU A 124 -13.71 9.32 9.61
C GLU A 124 -14.56 8.05 9.56
N ASP A 125 -14.35 7.19 10.53
CA ASP A 125 -15.11 5.94 10.71
C ASP A 125 -15.81 5.94 12.07
N SER A 126 -16.86 5.12 12.21
CA SER A 126 -17.63 5.02 13.45
C SER A 126 -16.98 4.11 14.49
N LEU A 127 -16.09 3.22 14.10
CA LEU A 127 -15.40 2.26 14.97
C LEU A 127 -13.89 2.49 15.03
N TYR A 128 -13.32 3.01 13.94
CA TYR A 128 -11.92 3.31 13.79
C TYR A 128 -11.70 4.81 13.64
N ASP A 129 -10.47 5.27 13.71
CA ASP A 129 -10.18 6.70 13.50
C ASP A 129 -10.48 7.13 12.08
N TYR A 130 -10.01 6.34 11.10
CA TYR A 130 -10.20 6.60 9.67
C TYR A 130 -10.42 5.32 8.87
N LYS A 131 -11.02 5.51 7.69
CA LYS A 131 -11.08 4.51 6.62
C LYS A 131 -10.77 5.15 5.28
N PHE A 132 -10.17 4.38 4.38
CA PHE A 132 -9.81 4.82 3.04
C PHE A 132 -9.69 3.64 2.06
N ILE A 133 -9.54 3.97 0.78
CA ILE A 133 -9.24 2.99 -0.28
C ILE A 133 -7.83 3.24 -0.78
N GLY A 134 -7.01 2.19 -0.84
CA GLY A 134 -5.70 2.18 -1.46
C GLY A 134 -5.68 1.31 -2.71
N LEU A 135 -4.91 1.72 -3.72
CA LEU A 135 -4.70 0.98 -4.96
C LEU A 135 -3.21 0.96 -5.33
N SER A 136 -2.68 -0.22 -5.61
CA SER A 136 -1.32 -0.44 -6.09
C SER A 136 -1.30 -1.44 -7.24
N HIS A 137 -0.33 -1.33 -8.15
CA HIS A 137 -0.16 -2.28 -9.24
C HIS A 137 0.53 -3.55 -8.74
N ASN A 138 -0.13 -4.71 -8.90
CA ASN A 138 0.34 -5.99 -8.39
C ASN A 138 1.59 -6.53 -9.10
N THR A 139 1.67 -6.42 -10.42
CA THR A 139 2.76 -7.01 -11.22
C THR A 139 3.92 -6.04 -11.47
N VAL A 140 3.69 -4.75 -11.44
CA VAL A 140 4.75 -3.75 -11.56
C VAL A 140 5.28 -3.41 -10.16
N ARG A 141 4.56 -2.62 -9.36
CA ARG A 141 5.01 -2.24 -8.02
C ARG A 141 5.24 -3.44 -7.11
N GLY A 142 4.30 -4.38 -7.11
CA GLY A 142 4.32 -5.57 -6.23
C GLY A 142 5.25 -6.68 -6.70
N ALA A 143 5.84 -6.60 -7.89
CA ALA A 143 6.71 -7.65 -8.44
C ALA A 143 7.89 -7.07 -9.23
N ALA A 144 7.82 -7.04 -10.57
CA ALA A 144 8.97 -6.77 -11.43
C ALA A 144 9.60 -5.40 -11.20
N GLY A 145 8.82 -4.33 -11.18
CA GLY A 145 9.32 -2.97 -10.95
C GLY A 145 9.89 -2.77 -9.55
N GLY A 146 9.22 -3.38 -8.53
CA GLY A 146 9.75 -3.37 -7.17
C GLY A 146 11.08 -4.09 -7.04
N ALA A 147 11.26 -5.24 -7.72
CA ALA A 147 12.53 -5.98 -7.73
C ALA A 147 13.65 -5.19 -8.41
N VAL A 148 13.37 -4.53 -9.54
CA VAL A 148 14.35 -3.65 -10.21
C VAL A 148 14.75 -2.50 -9.30
N LEU A 149 13.79 -1.82 -8.69
CA LEU A 149 14.05 -0.72 -7.76
C LEU A 149 14.89 -1.18 -6.55
N CYS A 150 14.63 -2.36 -5.99
CA CYS A 150 15.47 -2.94 -4.94
C CYS A 150 16.90 -3.19 -5.42
N ALA A 151 17.10 -3.67 -6.65
CA ALA A 151 18.44 -3.87 -7.20
C ALA A 151 19.20 -2.53 -7.41
N GLU A 152 18.49 -1.48 -7.79
CA GLU A 152 19.08 -0.13 -7.92
C GLU A 152 19.55 0.43 -6.57
N THR A 153 18.94 0.03 -5.43
CA THR A 153 19.37 0.47 -4.09
C THR A 153 20.68 -0.15 -3.63
N LEU A 154 21.18 -1.19 -4.33
CA LEU A 154 22.41 -1.91 -3.96
C LEU A 154 23.65 -1.37 -4.69
N LYS A 155 23.49 -0.39 -5.55
CA LYS A 155 24.60 0.29 -6.26
C LYS A 155 25.14 1.47 -5.46
#